data_0fa8eefc9151d7450751b135eeb32484
#
_entry.id   0fa8eefc9151d7450751b135eeb32484
#
_cell.length_a   1.000
_cell.length_b   1.000
_cell.length_c   1.000
_cell.angle_alpha   90.00
_cell.angle_beta   90.00
_cell.angle_gamma   90.00
#
_symmetry.space_group_name_H-M   'P 1'
#
loop_
_entity.id
_entity.type
_entity.pdbx_description
1 polymer ?
#
loop_
_entity_poly.entity_id
_entity_poly.type
_entity_poly.pdbx_seq_one_letter_code
_entity_poly.pdbx_strand_id
1 'polypeptide(L)'
;MALITKTYGKILAILMAWLGFSCDWGDREKYGTPYAIYKAKGVVVSETDDKPIEGIRAVLKTQQNATYGIDTVYTDSKGAFSVKEGGLFDKLYVELADVDGEKNGSFNDTIIVADYSYAKFTGGDGNWNMGVAEKDLGKIKMKPQE
;
A
#
# COMPACT_ATOMS: atom_id res chain seq x y z
N MET A 1 -14.88 -11.80 63.08
CA MET A 1 -14.99 -12.18 61.62
C MET A 1 -14.53 -11.07 60.68
N ALA A 2 -14.91 -9.80 60.86
CA ALA A 2 -14.49 -8.70 59.96
C ALA A 2 -12.98 -8.38 59.94
N LEU A 3 -12.24 -8.62 61.04
CA LEU A 3 -10.79 -8.40 61.16
C LEU A 3 -9.97 -9.45 60.37
N ILE A 4 -10.44 -10.69 60.29
CA ILE A 4 -9.76 -11.78 59.61
C ILE A 4 -9.84 -11.57 58.08
N THR A 5 -10.98 -11.15 57.57
CA THR A 5 -11.18 -10.89 56.15
C THR A 5 -10.35 -9.70 55.62
N LYS A 6 -10.20 -8.63 56.45
CA LYS A 6 -9.33 -7.50 56.10
C LYS A 6 -7.85 -7.86 56.08
N THR A 7 -7.41 -8.78 56.95
CA THR A 7 -6.03 -9.26 57.00
C THR A 7 -5.68 -10.17 55.85
N TYR A 8 -6.58 -11.10 55.47
CA TYR A 8 -6.38 -11.98 54.30
C TYR A 8 -6.29 -11.21 53.00
N GLY A 9 -7.10 -10.14 52.81
CA GLY A 9 -7.03 -9.30 51.63
C GLY A 9 -5.67 -8.62 51.41
N LYS A 10 -5.06 -8.15 52.53
CA LYS A 10 -3.74 -7.53 52.48
C LYS A 10 -2.62 -8.54 52.19
N ILE A 11 -2.70 -9.71 52.79
CA ILE A 11 -1.74 -10.81 52.56
C ILE A 11 -1.83 -11.30 51.13
N LEU A 12 -3.03 -11.45 50.59
CA LEU A 12 -3.26 -11.87 49.20
C LEU A 12 -2.71 -10.82 48.21
N ALA A 13 -2.91 -9.54 48.48
CA ALA A 13 -2.38 -8.47 47.60
C ALA A 13 -0.85 -8.46 47.58
N ILE A 14 -0.20 -8.68 48.76
CA ILE A 14 1.26 -8.76 48.88
C ILE A 14 1.78 -10.02 48.14
N LEU A 15 1.07 -11.15 48.26
CA LEU A 15 1.44 -12.38 47.57
C LEU A 15 1.34 -12.26 46.05
N MET A 16 0.29 -11.59 45.53
CA MET A 16 0.14 -11.31 44.13
C MET A 16 1.21 -10.35 43.58
N ALA A 17 1.62 -9.35 44.36
CA ALA A 17 2.71 -8.49 43.99
C ALA A 17 4.06 -9.21 43.95
N TRP A 18 4.25 -10.22 44.78
CA TRP A 18 5.46 -11.05 44.83
C TRP A 18 5.53 -12.08 43.68
N LEU A 19 4.39 -12.53 43.21
CA LEU A 19 4.29 -13.47 42.11
C LEU A 19 4.37 -12.79 40.74
N GLY A 20 4.63 -11.47 40.70
CA GLY A 20 4.83 -10.76 39.43
C GLY A 20 3.57 -10.51 38.63
N PHE A 21 2.38 -10.64 39.23
CA PHE A 21 1.13 -10.16 38.64
C PHE A 21 1.01 -8.65 38.79
N SER A 22 2.05 -7.92 38.45
CA SER A 22 1.91 -6.50 38.21
C SER A 22 1.19 -6.36 36.87
N CYS A 23 -0.04 -5.87 36.89
CA CYS A 23 -0.64 -5.32 35.67
C CYS A 23 0.22 -4.12 35.28
N ASP A 24 1.22 -4.38 34.47
CA ASP A 24 1.95 -3.32 33.81
C ASP A 24 1.03 -2.76 32.71
N TRP A 25 0.37 -1.67 33.03
CA TRP A 25 -0.49 -0.93 32.10
C TRP A 25 0.36 -0.09 31.13
N GLY A 26 1.69 -0.24 31.16
CA GLY A 26 2.63 0.65 30.49
C GLY A 26 3.03 0.25 29.07
N ASP A 27 3.11 -1.02 28.75
CA ASP A 27 3.50 -1.48 27.43
C ASP A 27 2.36 -2.30 26.81
N ARG A 28 1.44 -1.58 26.16
CA ARG A 28 0.73 -2.20 25.07
C ARG A 28 1.78 -2.59 24.05
N GLU A 29 2.20 -3.85 24.08
CA GLU A 29 2.88 -4.43 22.95
C GLU A 29 2.03 -4.09 21.75
N LYS A 30 2.55 -3.23 20.90
CA LYS A 30 1.89 -2.90 19.65
C LYS A 30 2.01 -4.14 18.78
N TYR A 31 1.08 -5.07 18.92
CA TYR A 31 0.88 -6.15 17.98
C TYR A 31 0.39 -5.50 16.67
N GLY A 32 1.33 -4.95 15.91
CA GLY A 32 1.11 -4.45 14.57
C GLY A 32 1.60 -5.48 13.57
N THR A 33 0.96 -5.55 12.44
CA THR A 33 1.50 -6.26 11.29
C THR A 33 2.52 -5.35 10.61
N PRO A 34 3.71 -5.84 10.25
CA PRO A 34 4.62 -5.07 9.41
C PRO A 34 3.90 -4.58 8.16
N TYR A 35 4.14 -3.35 7.76
CA TYR A 35 3.57 -2.78 6.54
C TYR A 35 4.57 -1.84 5.86
N ALA A 36 4.39 -1.66 4.58
CA ALA A 36 5.12 -0.69 3.79
C ALA A 36 4.15 0.04 2.86
N ILE A 37 4.56 1.17 2.33
CA ILE A 37 3.85 1.86 1.27
C ILE A 37 4.52 1.52 -0.06
N TYR A 38 3.76 1.01 -0.99
CA TYR A 38 4.21 0.69 -2.35
C TYR A 38 3.69 1.75 -3.30
N LYS A 39 4.60 2.39 -4.02
CA LYS A 39 4.29 3.37 -5.05
C LYS A 39 4.71 2.88 -6.41
N ALA A 40 3.87 3.08 -7.40
CA ALA A 40 4.19 2.88 -8.80
C ALA A 40 3.89 4.17 -9.58
N LYS A 41 4.85 4.63 -10.34
CA LYS A 41 4.71 5.82 -11.19
C LYS A 41 5.17 5.52 -12.60
N GLY A 42 4.65 6.26 -13.55
CA GLY A 42 5.04 6.13 -14.94
C GLY A 42 4.51 7.26 -15.79
N VAL A 43 4.85 7.23 -17.06
CA VAL A 43 4.38 8.15 -18.09
C VAL A 43 3.78 7.34 -19.20
N VAL A 44 2.52 7.61 -19.52
CA VAL A 44 1.79 6.93 -20.61
C VAL A 44 1.96 7.73 -21.89
N VAL A 45 2.40 7.07 -22.94
CA VAL A 45 2.60 7.65 -24.26
C VAL A 45 1.95 6.79 -25.34
N SER A 46 1.64 7.40 -26.48
CA SER A 46 1.18 6.65 -27.65
C SER A 46 2.33 5.87 -28.27
N GLU A 47 2.09 4.61 -28.64
CA GLU A 47 3.09 3.77 -29.33
C GLU A 47 3.53 4.34 -30.68
N THR A 48 2.66 5.08 -31.36
CA THR A 48 2.91 5.57 -32.73
C THR A 48 3.80 6.79 -32.80
N ASP A 49 3.67 7.73 -31.85
CA ASP A 49 4.36 9.04 -31.92
C ASP A 49 5.03 9.46 -30.62
N ASP A 50 5.04 8.61 -29.60
CA ASP A 50 5.58 8.88 -28.24
C ASP A 50 4.98 10.13 -27.55
N LYS A 51 3.83 10.61 -28.00
CA LYS A 51 3.15 11.72 -27.36
C LYS A 51 2.48 11.31 -26.05
N PRO A 52 2.59 12.12 -24.99
CA PRO A 52 1.89 11.84 -23.74
C PRO A 52 0.38 11.76 -23.93
N ILE A 53 -0.26 10.86 -23.20
CA ILE A 53 -1.71 10.69 -23.24
C ILE A 53 -2.31 11.11 -21.92
N GLU A 54 -3.12 12.16 -21.93
CA GLU A 54 -3.88 12.65 -20.79
C GLU A 54 -5.18 11.82 -20.64
N GLY A 55 -5.67 11.70 -19.40
CA GLY A 55 -6.98 11.11 -19.11
C GLY A 55 -7.03 9.59 -19.09
N ILE A 56 -5.89 8.91 -19.17
CA ILE A 56 -5.83 7.45 -19.00
C ILE A 56 -6.07 7.09 -17.54
N ARG A 57 -7.02 6.21 -17.28
CA ARG A 57 -7.28 5.69 -15.95
C ARG A 57 -6.23 4.65 -15.59
N ALA A 58 -5.47 4.93 -14.55
CA ALA A 58 -4.51 3.99 -13.95
C ALA A 58 -5.09 3.42 -12.66
N VAL A 59 -5.27 2.11 -12.61
CA VAL A 59 -5.85 1.38 -11.47
C VAL A 59 -4.81 0.43 -10.91
N LEU A 60 -4.51 0.58 -9.64
CA LEU A 60 -3.62 -0.34 -8.92
C LEU A 60 -4.43 -1.53 -8.41
N LYS A 61 -3.93 -2.74 -8.64
CA LYS A 61 -4.57 -4.00 -8.27
C LYS A 61 -3.57 -4.95 -7.59
N THR A 62 -4.06 -5.75 -6.67
CA THR A 62 -3.25 -6.80 -6.01
C THR A 62 -3.10 -8.06 -6.85
N GLN A 63 -4.03 -8.29 -7.77
CA GLN A 63 -4.02 -9.42 -8.69
C GLN A 63 -4.39 -8.95 -10.10
N GLN A 64 -3.83 -9.56 -11.10
CA GLN A 64 -4.08 -9.21 -12.50
C GLN A 64 -5.56 -9.25 -12.87
N ASN A 65 -6.29 -10.24 -12.38
CA ASN A 65 -7.70 -10.45 -12.66
C ASN A 65 -8.64 -9.92 -11.57
N ALA A 66 -8.13 -9.05 -10.67
CA ALA A 66 -8.97 -8.47 -9.63
C ALA A 66 -10.08 -7.62 -10.25
N THR A 67 -11.31 -7.82 -9.78
CA THR A 67 -12.47 -7.05 -10.23
C THR A 67 -12.40 -5.60 -9.75
N TYR A 68 -11.79 -5.38 -8.58
CA TYR A 68 -11.69 -4.07 -7.94
C TYR A 68 -10.25 -3.62 -7.84
N GLY A 69 -10.03 -2.33 -8.08
CA GLY A 69 -8.77 -1.66 -7.82
C GLY A 69 -8.70 -1.14 -6.38
N ILE A 70 -7.49 -0.92 -5.91
CA ILE A 70 -7.20 -0.38 -4.57
C ILE A 70 -6.84 1.09 -4.60
N ASP A 71 -6.33 1.59 -5.72
CA ASP A 71 -6.08 3.01 -5.96
C ASP A 71 -6.36 3.32 -7.42
N THR A 72 -6.94 4.48 -7.70
CA THR A 72 -7.29 4.91 -9.07
C THR A 72 -6.91 6.35 -9.27
N VAL A 73 -6.14 6.62 -10.32
CA VAL A 73 -5.76 7.97 -10.74
C VAL A 73 -5.91 8.09 -12.25
N TYR A 74 -5.81 9.32 -12.74
CA TYR A 74 -5.83 9.63 -14.19
C TYR A 74 -4.52 10.30 -14.57
N THR A 75 -4.01 10.01 -15.75
CA THR A 75 -2.82 10.68 -16.26
C THR A 75 -3.06 12.17 -16.47
N ASP A 76 -2.05 12.97 -16.16
CA ASP A 76 -2.07 14.41 -16.40
C ASP A 76 -1.72 14.78 -17.85
N SER A 77 -1.59 16.07 -18.15
CA SER A 77 -1.24 16.57 -19.49
C SER A 77 0.12 16.10 -20.00
N LYS A 78 1.00 15.63 -19.11
CA LYS A 78 2.30 15.04 -19.43
C LYS A 78 2.26 13.52 -19.50
N GLY A 79 1.07 12.92 -19.39
CA GLY A 79 0.88 11.46 -19.34
C GLY A 79 1.32 10.81 -18.04
N ALA A 80 1.69 11.61 -17.03
CA ALA A 80 2.22 11.09 -15.77
C ALA A 80 1.11 10.61 -14.82
N PHE A 81 1.39 9.54 -14.10
CA PHE A 81 0.55 9.02 -13.03
C PHE A 81 1.38 8.50 -11.88
N SER A 82 0.79 8.44 -10.70
CA SER A 82 1.36 7.80 -9.51
C SER A 82 0.26 7.17 -8.67
N VAL A 83 0.39 5.89 -8.39
CA VAL A 83 -0.54 5.10 -7.56
C VAL A 83 0.20 4.52 -6.37
N LYS A 84 -0.51 4.29 -5.26
CA LYS A 84 0.09 3.78 -4.03
C LYS A 84 -0.85 2.88 -3.24
N GLU A 85 -0.27 1.97 -2.46
CA GLU A 85 -1.00 1.13 -1.52
C GLU A 85 -0.13 0.75 -0.33
N GLY A 86 -0.76 0.59 0.84
CA GLY A 86 -0.12 0.07 2.04
C GLY A 86 -0.39 -1.42 2.23
N GLY A 87 0.63 -2.15 2.65
CA GLY A 87 0.51 -3.59 2.90
C GLY A 87 1.85 -4.31 2.80
N LEU A 88 1.79 -5.60 2.45
CA LEU A 88 2.95 -6.40 2.10
C LEU A 88 2.69 -7.07 0.75
N PHE A 89 3.42 -6.64 -0.26
CA PHE A 89 3.25 -7.12 -1.63
C PHE A 89 4.60 -7.41 -2.27
N ASP A 90 4.69 -8.52 -3.00
CA ASP A 90 5.81 -8.78 -3.89
C ASP A 90 5.57 -8.18 -5.28
N LYS A 91 4.32 -8.18 -5.72
CA LYS A 91 3.91 -7.66 -7.01
C LYS A 91 2.58 -6.92 -6.88
N LEU A 92 2.46 -5.83 -7.62
CA LEU A 92 1.21 -5.13 -7.86
C LEU A 92 1.02 -4.95 -9.37
N TYR A 93 -0.21 -4.75 -9.79
CA TYR A 93 -0.58 -4.63 -11.19
C TYR A 93 -1.19 -3.25 -11.42
N VAL A 94 -0.73 -2.58 -12.46
CA VAL A 94 -1.29 -1.30 -12.90
C VAL A 94 -2.05 -1.54 -14.21
N GLU A 95 -3.36 -1.40 -14.17
CA GLU A 95 -4.21 -1.44 -15.35
C GLU A 95 -4.41 -0.03 -15.87
N LEU A 96 -4.06 0.16 -17.14
CA LEU A 96 -4.25 1.40 -17.87
C LEU A 96 -5.40 1.24 -18.84
N ALA A 97 -6.41 2.09 -18.75
CA ALA A 97 -7.59 2.05 -19.61
C ALA A 97 -7.94 3.45 -20.09
N ASP A 98 -8.26 3.53 -21.37
CA ASP A 98 -8.83 4.72 -21.97
C ASP A 98 -10.33 4.77 -21.68
N VAL A 99 -10.80 5.77 -20.96
CA VAL A 99 -12.19 5.88 -20.50
C VAL A 99 -12.87 7.18 -20.94
N ASP A 100 -12.18 8.02 -21.72
CA ASP A 100 -12.71 9.30 -22.19
C ASP A 100 -13.22 9.24 -23.65
N GLY A 101 -13.35 8.06 -24.20
CA GLY A 101 -13.80 7.83 -25.56
C GLY A 101 -12.77 8.31 -26.61
N GLU A 102 -13.21 9.12 -27.55
CA GLU A 102 -12.32 9.64 -28.60
C GLU A 102 -11.48 10.86 -28.17
N LYS A 103 -11.73 11.38 -26.99
CA LYS A 103 -10.95 12.47 -26.44
C LYS A 103 -9.51 12.03 -26.19
N ASN A 104 -8.53 12.79 -26.64
CA ASN A 104 -7.10 12.46 -26.57
C ASN A 104 -6.71 11.17 -27.33
N GLY A 105 -7.54 10.68 -28.25
CA GLY A 105 -7.37 9.41 -28.98
C GLY A 105 -7.98 8.23 -28.24
N SER A 106 -8.10 7.12 -28.92
CA SER A 106 -8.60 5.84 -28.35
C SER A 106 -7.48 4.82 -28.32
N PHE A 107 -7.29 4.18 -27.16
CA PHE A 107 -6.19 3.23 -26.91
C PHE A 107 -6.69 1.93 -26.30
N ASN A 108 -5.98 0.85 -26.60
CA ASN A 108 -6.24 -0.46 -25.99
C ASN A 108 -5.77 -0.51 -24.54
N ASP A 109 -6.50 -1.22 -23.70
CA ASP A 109 -6.12 -1.46 -22.31
C ASP A 109 -4.76 -2.16 -22.21
N THR A 110 -4.02 -1.82 -21.20
CA THR A 110 -2.68 -2.36 -20.94
C THR A 110 -2.52 -2.64 -19.43
N ILE A 111 -1.91 -3.78 -19.12
CA ILE A 111 -1.58 -4.13 -17.72
C ILE A 111 -0.07 -4.21 -17.57
N ILE A 112 0.47 -3.49 -16.60
CA ILE A 112 1.89 -3.48 -16.26
C ILE A 112 2.08 -4.09 -14.88
N VAL A 113 3.09 -4.95 -14.75
CA VAL A 113 3.47 -5.53 -13.45
C VAL A 113 4.51 -4.64 -12.79
N ALA A 114 4.22 -4.21 -11.57
CA ALA A 114 5.19 -3.57 -10.69
C ALA A 114 5.73 -4.63 -9.73
N ASP A 115 6.97 -5.06 -9.96
CA ASP A 115 7.63 -6.09 -9.15
C ASP A 115 8.46 -5.43 -8.05
N TYR A 116 8.13 -5.74 -6.81
CA TYR A 116 8.79 -5.22 -5.61
C TYR A 116 9.61 -6.27 -4.87
N SER A 117 9.83 -7.46 -5.45
CA SER A 117 10.53 -8.58 -4.80
C SER A 117 11.92 -8.21 -4.27
N TYR A 118 12.58 -7.26 -4.91
CA TYR A 118 13.90 -6.75 -4.51
C TYR A 118 13.89 -5.25 -4.20
N ALA A 119 12.74 -4.72 -3.84
CA ALA A 119 12.57 -3.29 -3.56
C ALA A 119 13.35 -2.86 -2.32
N LYS A 120 13.90 -1.66 -2.38
CA LYS A 120 14.49 -0.98 -1.23
C LYS A 120 13.44 -0.06 -0.61
N PHE A 121 13.32 -0.14 0.71
CA PHE A 121 12.40 0.69 1.48
C PHE A 121 13.15 1.87 2.09
N THR A 122 12.54 3.03 2.06
CA THR A 122 13.09 4.27 2.63
C THR A 122 12.09 4.92 3.57
N GLY A 123 12.59 5.61 4.61
CA GLY A 123 11.73 6.37 5.53
C GLY A 123 10.95 5.52 6.54
N GLY A 124 11.37 4.27 6.78
CA GLY A 124 10.80 3.43 7.83
C GLY A 124 11.19 3.87 9.24
N ASP A 125 10.47 3.38 10.24
CA ASP A 125 10.73 3.67 11.66
C ASP A 125 11.60 2.62 12.36
N GLY A 126 12.04 1.60 11.62
CA GLY A 126 12.81 0.47 12.15
C GLY A 126 11.99 -0.57 12.91
N ASN A 127 10.69 -0.39 13.02
CA ASN A 127 9.75 -1.32 13.68
C ASN A 127 8.76 -1.90 12.65
N TRP A 128 7.48 -1.58 12.82
CA TRP A 128 6.42 -2.10 11.96
C TRP A 128 6.29 -1.39 10.63
N ASN A 129 6.69 -0.12 10.56
CA ASN A 129 6.69 0.65 9.32
C ASN A 129 8.02 0.44 8.60
N MET A 130 8.00 -0.33 7.54
CA MET A 130 9.17 -0.62 6.70
C MET A 130 9.56 0.58 5.82
N GLY A 131 8.69 1.55 5.66
CA GLY A 131 8.90 2.71 4.80
C GLY A 131 8.19 2.62 3.47
N VAL A 132 8.77 3.26 2.46
CA VAL A 132 8.21 3.39 1.12
C VAL A 132 9.09 2.68 0.11
N ALA A 133 8.51 1.83 -0.72
CA ALA A 133 9.13 1.28 -1.93
C ALA A 133 8.51 1.97 -3.15
N GLU A 134 9.32 2.62 -3.96
CA GLU A 134 8.89 3.29 -5.18
C GLU A 134 9.41 2.55 -6.41
N LYS A 135 8.53 2.27 -7.35
CA LYS A 135 8.85 1.69 -8.64
C LYS A 135 8.53 2.68 -9.75
N ASP A 136 9.54 3.06 -10.51
CA ASP A 136 9.37 3.83 -11.73
C ASP A 136 9.19 2.87 -12.91
N LEU A 137 8.00 2.89 -13.50
CA LEU A 137 7.65 2.04 -14.64
C LEU A 137 8.14 2.65 -15.98
N GLY A 138 8.66 3.87 -15.93
CA GLY A 138 9.17 4.57 -17.11
C GLY A 138 8.08 4.96 -18.10
N LYS A 139 8.41 4.98 -19.37
CA LYS A 139 7.45 5.21 -20.45
C LYS A 139 6.68 3.92 -20.76
N ILE A 140 5.36 4.03 -20.71
CA ILE A 140 4.44 2.93 -21.02
C ILE A 140 3.75 3.28 -22.33
N LYS A 141 3.96 2.45 -23.34
CA LYS A 141 3.39 2.65 -24.66
C LYS A 141 2.03 1.97 -24.76
N MET A 142 1.00 2.73 -25.08
CA MET A 142 -0.33 2.20 -25.36
C MET A 142 -0.59 2.18 -26.86
N LYS A 143 -1.17 1.07 -27.33
CA LYS A 143 -1.54 0.90 -28.73
C LYS A 143 -2.83 1.63 -29.03
N PRO A 144 -2.88 2.48 -30.07
CA PRO A 144 -4.14 3.02 -30.55
C PRO A 144 -5.11 1.90 -30.94
N GLN A 145 -6.39 2.12 -30.68
CA GLN A 145 -7.44 1.25 -31.23
C GLN A 145 -7.54 1.46 -32.74
N GLU A 146 -7.66 0.36 -33.46
CA GLU A 146 -7.93 0.36 -34.92
C GLU A 146 -9.39 0.66 -35.22
#